data_17e6f9486baa6f88d03963dc3b26246f
#
_entry.id   17e6f9486baa6f88d03963dc3b26246f
#
_cell.length_a   1.000
_cell.length_b   1.000
_cell.length_c   1.000
_cell.angle_alpha   90.00
_cell.angle_beta   90.00
_cell.angle_gamma   90.00
#
_symmetry.space_group_name_H-M   'P 1'
#
loop_
_entity.id
_entity.type
_entity.pdbx_description
1 polymer ?
#
loop_
_entity_poly.entity_id
_entity_poly.type
_entity_poly.pdbx_seq_one_letter_code
_entity_poly.pdbx_strand_id
1 'polypeptide(L)'
;VKTDSIQITPELLSLLSEIDEFKGAWRSLGTLAPERLNALRRVATIESIGSSTRIEGSKLTDREVEQLLSKLEIKKFDSRDEQEVAGYAEVMETVFHAFTDIPITENHLKQLHRDLLRYSVKDERHRGEYKTLPNNVGAFDQEGKMIGVVFETATPFDTPRRMAELLTWLKDTRELRRMHPLLIAAVFIVNFLEIHPFQDGNGRLSRILSTLLLLQAGYVYVPYSSLESVIENSKEAYYLALRQTQTTLHNESPNWQPWLMFLMRALQQQKRHLAIKVERERKALSELSELAVKILDYVRDHGRVTTRDMVRETGASPNTLKATFSNLVEKRLLVRHGGGRSTWYGLL
;
A
#
# COMPACT_ATOMS: atom_id res chain seq x y z
N VAL A 1 -5.57 -25.87 2.51
CA VAL A 1 -5.15 -25.30 1.21
C VAL A 1 -4.15 -26.26 0.56
N LYS A 2 -4.38 -26.64 -0.71
CA LYS A 2 -3.56 -27.60 -1.47
C LYS A 2 -2.49 -26.80 -2.24
N THR A 3 -1.24 -26.86 -1.84
CA THR A 3 -0.14 -26.09 -2.44
C THR A 3 0.92 -26.91 -3.15
N ASP A 4 0.78 -28.26 -3.14
CA ASP A 4 1.78 -29.18 -3.69
C ASP A 4 1.89 -29.07 -5.23
N SER A 5 0.87 -28.53 -5.90
CA SER A 5 0.87 -28.28 -7.35
C SER A 5 1.51 -26.95 -7.76
N ILE A 6 2.03 -26.16 -6.81
CA ILE A 6 2.76 -24.92 -7.12
C ILE A 6 4.08 -25.27 -7.83
N GLN A 7 4.22 -24.79 -9.07
CA GLN A 7 5.45 -24.98 -9.84
C GLN A 7 6.33 -23.73 -9.76
N ILE A 8 7.57 -23.92 -9.32
CA ILE A 8 8.57 -22.86 -9.33
C ILE A 8 9.24 -22.83 -10.69
N THR A 9 8.65 -22.08 -11.61
CA THR A 9 9.22 -21.87 -12.95
C THR A 9 10.45 -20.96 -12.90
N PRO A 10 11.35 -21.00 -13.90
CA PRO A 10 12.49 -20.08 -13.97
C PRO A 10 12.07 -18.60 -13.92
N GLU A 11 10.95 -18.25 -14.55
CA GLU A 11 10.41 -16.89 -14.51
C GLU A 11 9.94 -16.50 -13.11
N LEU A 12 9.18 -17.38 -12.43
CA LEU A 12 8.74 -17.13 -11.07
C LEU A 12 9.92 -16.95 -10.12
N LEU A 13 10.94 -17.81 -10.23
CA LEU A 13 12.16 -17.72 -9.43
C LEU A 13 12.89 -16.39 -9.68
N SER A 14 13.01 -15.97 -10.94
CA SER A 14 13.63 -14.69 -11.31
C SER A 14 12.89 -13.50 -10.68
N LEU A 15 11.55 -13.50 -10.73
CA LEU A 15 10.73 -12.44 -10.13
C LEU A 15 10.90 -12.39 -8.60
N LEU A 16 10.88 -13.53 -7.93
CA LEU A 16 11.09 -13.61 -6.48
C LEU A 16 12.47 -13.06 -6.10
N SER A 17 13.52 -13.47 -6.83
CA SER A 17 14.89 -13.02 -6.59
C SER A 17 15.04 -11.51 -6.78
N GLU A 18 14.45 -10.94 -7.87
CA GLU A 18 14.50 -9.51 -8.16
C GLU A 18 13.79 -8.66 -7.08
N ILE A 19 12.67 -9.16 -6.55
CA ILE A 19 11.92 -8.49 -5.49
C ILE A 19 12.68 -8.55 -4.17
N ASP A 20 13.30 -9.69 -3.84
CA ASP A 20 14.09 -9.87 -2.62
C ASP A 20 15.40 -9.08 -2.64
N GLU A 21 16.06 -9.00 -3.79
CA GLU A 21 17.23 -8.14 -3.97
C GLU A 21 16.88 -6.68 -3.65
N PHE A 22 15.76 -6.19 -4.17
CA PHE A 22 15.31 -4.84 -3.88
C PHE A 22 14.94 -4.63 -2.40
N LYS A 23 14.32 -5.63 -1.76
CA LYS A 23 14.06 -5.63 -0.31
C LYS A 23 15.37 -5.49 0.50
N GLY A 24 16.42 -6.21 0.09
CA GLY A 24 17.74 -6.12 0.70
C GLY A 24 18.38 -4.73 0.47
N ALA A 25 18.36 -4.27 -0.78
CA ALA A 25 18.89 -2.96 -1.15
C ALA A 25 18.17 -1.80 -0.45
N TRP A 26 16.85 -1.90 -0.26
CA TRP A 26 16.04 -0.87 0.42
C TRP A 26 16.53 -0.58 1.84
N ARG A 27 16.96 -1.60 2.58
CA ARG A 27 17.52 -1.42 3.93
C ARG A 27 18.80 -0.59 3.93
N SER A 28 19.58 -0.67 2.84
CA SER A 28 20.82 0.11 2.66
C SER A 28 20.54 1.49 2.05
N LEU A 29 19.35 1.71 1.48
CA LEU A 29 18.92 2.97 0.88
C LEU A 29 18.53 4.05 1.92
N GLY A 30 18.70 3.80 3.22
CA GLY A 30 18.44 4.73 4.33
C GLY A 30 19.15 6.09 4.25
N THR A 31 19.68 6.44 3.07
CA THR A 31 20.34 7.72 2.75
C THR A 31 19.37 8.81 2.26
N LEU A 32 18.11 8.48 1.98
CA LEU A 32 17.12 9.52 1.70
C LEU A 32 16.69 10.20 3.00
N ALA A 33 16.65 11.53 2.96
CA ALA A 33 16.16 12.32 4.08
C ALA A 33 14.78 11.86 4.54
N PRO A 34 14.50 11.79 5.85
CA PRO A 34 13.21 11.39 6.39
C PRO A 34 12.02 12.13 5.76
N GLU A 35 12.18 13.43 5.48
CA GLU A 35 11.14 14.27 4.86
C GLU A 35 10.80 13.80 3.45
N ARG A 36 11.80 13.37 2.68
CA ARG A 36 11.60 12.82 1.33
C ARG A 36 10.90 11.47 1.35
N LEU A 37 11.29 10.62 2.28
CA LEU A 37 10.59 9.36 2.52
C LEU A 37 9.13 9.61 2.91
N ASN A 38 8.87 10.57 3.81
CA ASN A 38 7.52 10.94 4.20
C ASN A 38 6.69 11.48 3.02
N ALA A 39 7.29 12.32 2.16
CA ALA A 39 6.63 12.82 0.95
C ALA A 39 6.30 11.68 -0.03
N LEU A 40 7.23 10.74 -0.27
CA LEU A 40 6.99 9.55 -1.10
C LEU A 40 5.89 8.68 -0.53
N ARG A 41 5.91 8.44 0.80
CA ARG A 41 4.88 7.67 1.50
C ARG A 41 3.51 8.33 1.37
N ARG A 42 3.40 9.65 1.60
CA ARG A 42 2.14 10.39 1.48
C ARG A 42 1.53 10.24 0.09
N VAL A 43 2.32 10.46 -0.97
CA VAL A 43 1.84 10.32 -2.36
C VAL A 43 1.39 8.89 -2.63
N ALA A 44 2.21 7.90 -2.27
CA ALA A 44 1.86 6.50 -2.45
C ALA A 44 0.61 6.08 -1.68
N THR A 45 0.40 6.62 -0.47
CA THR A 45 -0.79 6.37 0.34
C THR A 45 -2.05 6.91 -0.34
N ILE A 46 -2.01 8.15 -0.87
CA ILE A 46 -3.13 8.74 -1.62
C ILE A 46 -3.44 7.89 -2.86
N GLU A 47 -2.41 7.53 -3.65
CA GLU A 47 -2.54 6.63 -4.81
C GLU A 47 -3.17 5.28 -4.41
N SER A 48 -2.73 4.66 -3.30
CA SER A 48 -3.23 3.36 -2.82
C SER A 48 -4.70 3.41 -2.42
N ILE A 49 -5.08 4.42 -1.64
CA ILE A 49 -6.46 4.61 -1.18
C ILE A 49 -7.38 4.86 -2.39
N GLY A 50 -7.01 5.80 -3.26
CA GLY A 50 -7.77 6.15 -4.45
C GLY A 50 -7.93 4.95 -5.39
N SER A 51 -6.83 4.28 -5.74
CA SER A 51 -6.84 3.13 -6.64
C SER A 51 -7.64 1.96 -6.07
N SER A 52 -7.48 1.64 -4.78
CA SER A 52 -8.22 0.54 -4.16
C SER A 52 -9.73 0.76 -4.17
N THR A 53 -10.17 1.99 -3.93
CA THR A 53 -11.60 2.31 -3.96
C THR A 53 -12.13 2.40 -5.39
N ARG A 54 -11.36 2.91 -6.37
CA ARG A 54 -11.74 2.92 -7.80
C ARG A 54 -11.82 1.52 -8.43
N ILE A 55 -11.01 0.57 -7.99
CA ILE A 55 -11.16 -0.84 -8.38
C ILE A 55 -12.59 -1.33 -8.05
N GLU A 56 -13.16 -0.91 -6.93
CA GLU A 56 -14.51 -1.27 -6.48
C GLU A 56 -15.61 -0.32 -7.00
N GLY A 57 -15.25 0.69 -7.81
CA GLY A 57 -16.21 1.55 -8.50
C GLY A 57 -16.36 2.97 -7.97
N SER A 58 -15.59 3.39 -6.96
CA SER A 58 -15.51 4.80 -6.56
C SER A 58 -15.06 5.68 -7.72
N LYS A 59 -15.53 6.93 -7.74
CA LYS A 59 -15.20 7.90 -8.80
C LYS A 59 -14.23 8.99 -8.36
N LEU A 60 -13.79 8.95 -7.10
CA LEU A 60 -12.89 9.98 -6.57
C LEU A 60 -11.51 9.91 -7.21
N THR A 61 -11.03 11.05 -7.67
CA THR A 61 -9.67 11.26 -8.15
C THR A 61 -8.70 11.34 -6.97
N ASP A 62 -7.39 11.12 -7.21
CA ASP A 62 -6.37 11.23 -6.16
C ASP A 62 -6.35 12.62 -5.51
N ARG A 63 -6.67 13.69 -6.27
CA ARG A 63 -6.78 15.04 -5.73
C ARG A 63 -7.95 15.18 -4.74
N GLU A 64 -9.10 14.60 -5.07
CA GLU A 64 -10.26 14.59 -4.17
C GLU A 64 -10.01 13.73 -2.94
N VAL A 65 -9.33 12.57 -3.11
CA VAL A 65 -8.84 11.76 -1.98
C VAL A 65 -7.90 12.57 -1.09
N GLU A 66 -6.94 13.29 -1.64
CA GLU A 66 -6.03 14.14 -0.86
C GLU A 66 -6.78 15.24 -0.07
N GLN A 67 -7.75 15.89 -0.72
CA GLN A 67 -8.60 16.89 -0.07
C GLN A 67 -9.43 16.29 1.06
N LEU A 68 -9.99 15.11 0.85
CA LEU A 68 -10.75 14.40 1.88
C LEU A 68 -9.85 14.03 3.08
N LEU A 69 -8.66 13.48 2.82
CA LEU A 69 -7.70 13.12 3.86
C LEU A 69 -7.26 14.31 4.73
N SER A 70 -7.18 15.51 4.13
CA SER A 70 -6.88 16.75 4.87
C SER A 70 -8.02 17.21 5.80
N LYS A 71 -9.22 16.65 5.65
CA LYS A 71 -10.44 17.01 6.41
C LYS A 71 -10.98 15.87 7.27
N LEU A 72 -10.26 14.75 7.39
CA LEU A 72 -10.73 13.56 8.12
C LEU A 72 -11.13 13.84 9.57
N GLU A 73 -10.54 14.84 10.22
CA GLU A 73 -10.89 15.23 11.61
C GLU A 73 -12.36 15.66 11.76
N ILE A 74 -12.99 16.15 10.69
CA ILE A 74 -14.38 16.65 10.71
C ILE A 74 -15.39 15.48 10.74
N LYS A 75 -14.99 14.25 10.30
CA LYS A 75 -15.81 13.01 10.29
C LYS A 75 -17.20 13.16 9.65
N LYS A 76 -17.36 14.11 8.73
CA LYS A 76 -18.58 14.31 7.97
C LYS A 76 -18.30 13.99 6.50
N PHE A 77 -18.96 12.95 5.99
CA PHE A 77 -18.79 12.46 4.63
C PHE A 77 -20.13 12.55 3.90
N ASP A 78 -20.15 13.24 2.76
CA ASP A 78 -21.38 13.58 2.03
C ASP A 78 -21.76 12.46 1.03
N SER A 79 -20.81 11.58 0.66
CA SER A 79 -21.04 10.51 -0.29
C SER A 79 -20.54 9.14 0.25
N ARG A 80 -21.05 8.08 -0.37
CA ARG A 80 -20.56 6.71 -0.10
C ARG A 80 -19.08 6.57 -0.45
N ASP A 81 -18.65 7.14 -1.56
CA ASP A 81 -17.26 7.11 -2.00
C ASP A 81 -16.32 7.72 -0.95
N GLU A 82 -16.72 8.85 -0.36
CA GLU A 82 -15.96 9.48 0.74
C GLU A 82 -15.91 8.62 1.99
N GLN A 83 -17.01 7.97 2.34
CA GLN A 83 -17.08 7.03 3.48
C GLN A 83 -16.13 5.85 3.29
N GLU A 84 -16.10 5.28 2.09
CA GLU A 84 -15.23 4.16 1.73
C GLU A 84 -13.74 4.56 1.72
N VAL A 85 -13.42 5.74 1.20
CA VAL A 85 -12.06 6.30 1.21
C VAL A 85 -11.58 6.56 2.63
N ALA A 86 -12.43 7.17 3.47
CA ALA A 86 -12.08 7.48 4.85
C ALA A 86 -11.82 6.21 5.67
N GLY A 87 -12.67 5.19 5.56
CA GLY A 87 -12.48 3.91 6.24
C GLY A 87 -11.22 3.18 5.77
N TYR A 88 -10.97 3.17 4.46
CA TYR A 88 -9.74 2.58 3.90
C TYR A 88 -8.49 3.30 4.43
N ALA A 89 -8.51 4.63 4.47
CA ALA A 89 -7.39 5.44 4.94
C ALA A 89 -7.05 5.15 6.41
N GLU A 90 -8.03 5.08 7.30
CA GLU A 90 -7.80 4.78 8.72
C GLU A 90 -7.18 3.39 8.92
N VAL A 91 -7.68 2.39 8.20
CA VAL A 91 -7.14 1.03 8.30
C VAL A 91 -5.72 0.96 7.74
N MET A 92 -5.44 1.60 6.63
CA MET A 92 -4.09 1.65 6.06
C MET A 92 -3.09 2.32 7.01
N GLU A 93 -3.49 3.43 7.66
CA GLU A 93 -2.66 4.11 8.65
C GLU A 93 -2.38 3.21 9.86
N THR A 94 -3.40 2.49 10.36
CA THR A 94 -3.26 1.48 11.42
C THR A 94 -2.27 0.40 11.00
N VAL A 95 -2.39 -0.14 9.79
CA VAL A 95 -1.49 -1.17 9.26
C VAL A 95 -0.05 -0.64 9.16
N PHE A 96 0.15 0.56 8.65
CA PHE A 96 1.49 1.13 8.51
C PHE A 96 2.20 1.38 9.84
N HIS A 97 1.46 1.71 10.90
CA HIS A 97 2.03 1.98 12.22
C HIS A 97 2.22 0.72 13.07
N ALA A 98 1.32 -0.25 12.94
CA ALA A 98 1.23 -1.38 13.87
C ALA A 98 1.33 -2.76 13.19
N PHE A 99 1.86 -2.87 11.96
CA PHE A 99 1.88 -4.16 11.22
C PHE A 99 2.58 -5.30 11.97
N THR A 100 3.54 -5.01 12.84
CA THR A 100 4.21 -6.00 13.69
C THR A 100 3.29 -6.57 14.77
N ASP A 101 2.33 -5.78 15.23
CA ASP A 101 1.48 -6.07 16.38
C ASP A 101 0.08 -6.55 15.98
N ILE A 102 -0.19 -6.61 14.68
CA ILE A 102 -1.47 -7.09 14.13
C ILE A 102 -1.32 -8.56 13.72
N PRO A 103 -1.70 -9.54 14.54
CA PRO A 103 -1.69 -10.93 14.12
C PRO A 103 -2.81 -11.21 13.11
N ILE A 104 -2.54 -12.11 12.17
CA ILE A 104 -3.54 -12.55 11.19
C ILE A 104 -4.42 -13.62 11.84
N THR A 105 -5.45 -13.19 12.54
CA THR A 105 -6.45 -14.05 13.20
C THR A 105 -7.85 -13.64 12.80
N GLU A 106 -8.83 -14.49 13.04
CA GLU A 106 -10.24 -14.20 12.74
C GLU A 106 -10.70 -12.88 13.37
N ASN A 107 -10.40 -12.67 14.66
CA ASN A 107 -10.80 -11.47 15.38
C ASN A 107 -10.18 -10.21 14.76
N HIS A 108 -8.90 -10.26 14.36
CA HIS A 108 -8.25 -9.11 13.73
C HIS A 108 -8.76 -8.86 12.32
N LEU A 109 -9.07 -9.91 11.55
CA LEU A 109 -9.70 -9.73 10.23
C LEU A 109 -11.09 -9.07 10.37
N LYS A 110 -11.90 -9.51 11.33
CA LYS A 110 -13.19 -8.91 11.64
C LYS A 110 -13.04 -7.46 12.13
N GLN A 111 -12.00 -7.17 12.92
CA GLN A 111 -11.72 -5.80 13.39
C GLN A 111 -11.31 -4.90 12.22
N LEU A 112 -10.35 -5.33 11.39
CA LEU A 112 -9.94 -4.56 10.19
C LEU A 112 -11.12 -4.31 9.26
N HIS A 113 -12.00 -5.29 9.06
CA HIS A 113 -13.21 -5.12 8.26
C HIS A 113 -14.20 -4.13 8.90
N ARG A 114 -14.38 -4.19 10.24
CA ARG A 114 -15.24 -3.25 10.96
C ARG A 114 -14.72 -1.82 10.82
N ASP A 115 -13.42 -1.63 10.93
CA ASP A 115 -12.79 -0.32 10.81
C ASP A 115 -12.84 0.18 9.36
N LEU A 116 -12.64 -0.71 8.38
CA LEU A 116 -12.78 -0.41 6.95
C LEU A 116 -14.17 0.15 6.58
N LEU A 117 -15.22 -0.39 7.18
CA LEU A 117 -16.60 0.02 6.93
C LEU A 117 -17.16 0.95 8.02
N ARG A 118 -16.30 1.51 8.88
CA ARG A 118 -16.72 2.34 10.03
C ARG A 118 -17.69 3.45 9.65
N TYR A 119 -17.45 4.09 8.53
CA TYR A 119 -18.24 5.24 8.07
C TYR A 119 -19.37 4.88 7.12
N SER A 120 -19.45 3.62 6.66
CA SER A 120 -20.50 3.16 5.77
C SER A 120 -21.80 2.92 6.54
N VAL A 121 -22.77 3.79 6.35
CA VAL A 121 -24.12 3.66 6.97
C VAL A 121 -24.83 2.41 6.43
N LYS A 122 -24.67 2.11 5.14
CA LYS A 122 -25.26 0.93 4.49
C LYS A 122 -24.82 -0.38 5.14
N ASP A 123 -23.58 -0.43 5.60
CA ASP A 123 -22.91 -1.66 6.05
C ASP A 123 -22.92 -1.83 7.58
N GLU A 124 -23.59 -0.93 8.31
CA GLU A 124 -23.59 -0.89 9.78
C GLU A 124 -23.99 -2.23 10.42
N ARG A 125 -24.92 -2.97 9.80
CA ARG A 125 -25.48 -4.20 10.38
C ARG A 125 -24.54 -5.41 10.24
N HIS A 126 -23.62 -5.39 9.27
CA HIS A 126 -22.77 -6.57 8.98
C HIS A 126 -21.25 -6.28 9.01
N ARG A 127 -20.86 -5.03 9.31
CA ARG A 127 -19.44 -4.68 9.43
C ARG A 127 -18.78 -5.46 10.57
N GLY A 128 -17.67 -6.13 10.24
CA GLY A 128 -16.94 -6.96 11.20
C GLY A 128 -17.52 -8.35 11.44
N GLU A 129 -18.58 -8.73 10.72
CA GLU A 129 -19.16 -10.07 10.82
C GLU A 129 -19.13 -10.81 9.48
N TYR A 130 -18.99 -12.12 9.53
CA TYR A 130 -19.06 -12.93 8.34
C TYR A 130 -20.44 -12.83 7.68
N LYS A 131 -20.48 -13.01 6.39
CA LYS A 131 -21.70 -12.93 5.59
C LYS A 131 -22.76 -13.90 6.08
N THR A 132 -24.01 -13.44 6.05
CA THR A 132 -25.20 -14.24 6.34
C THR A 132 -26.01 -14.54 5.08
N LEU A 133 -25.74 -13.83 3.99
CA LEU A 133 -26.36 -14.01 2.68
C LEU A 133 -25.31 -14.39 1.64
N PRO A 134 -25.65 -15.19 0.61
CA PRO A 134 -24.76 -15.41 -0.52
C PRO A 134 -24.35 -14.08 -1.18
N ASN A 135 -23.08 -13.98 -1.54
CA ASN A 135 -22.49 -12.79 -2.14
C ASN A 135 -21.61 -13.15 -3.36
N ASN A 136 -22.13 -13.96 -4.25
CA ASN A 136 -21.42 -14.37 -5.46
C ASN A 136 -20.94 -13.16 -6.27
N VAL A 137 -19.76 -13.29 -6.89
CA VAL A 137 -19.22 -12.25 -7.77
C VAL A 137 -19.94 -12.33 -9.11
N GLY A 138 -20.69 -11.28 -9.42
CA GLY A 138 -21.46 -11.16 -10.66
C GLY A 138 -20.72 -10.43 -11.77
N ALA A 139 -21.06 -10.77 -13.03
CA ALA A 139 -20.75 -9.93 -14.17
C ALA A 139 -21.93 -8.98 -14.42
N PHE A 140 -21.62 -7.71 -14.70
CA PHE A 140 -22.61 -6.68 -14.98
C PHE A 140 -22.37 -6.14 -16.40
N ASP A 141 -23.45 -5.82 -17.11
CA ASP A 141 -23.38 -5.12 -18.39
C ASP A 141 -23.04 -3.61 -18.20
N GLN A 142 -22.97 -2.88 -19.31
CA GLN A 142 -22.71 -1.44 -19.29
C GLN A 142 -23.81 -0.64 -18.60
N GLU A 143 -25.00 -1.22 -18.47
CA GLU A 143 -26.17 -0.64 -17.82
C GLU A 143 -26.26 -0.98 -16.33
N GLY A 144 -25.32 -1.78 -15.82
CA GLY A 144 -25.25 -2.21 -14.41
C GLY A 144 -26.17 -3.39 -14.07
N LYS A 145 -26.74 -4.08 -15.08
CA LYS A 145 -27.56 -5.27 -14.89
C LYS A 145 -26.68 -6.51 -14.80
N MET A 146 -26.93 -7.33 -13.80
CA MET A 146 -26.22 -8.61 -13.63
C MET A 146 -26.53 -9.57 -14.79
N ILE A 147 -25.50 -9.93 -15.56
CA ILE A 147 -25.60 -10.82 -16.72
C ILE A 147 -25.19 -12.26 -16.42
N GLY A 148 -24.63 -12.51 -15.23
CA GLY A 148 -24.27 -13.85 -14.78
C GLY A 148 -23.41 -13.86 -13.52
N VAL A 149 -23.25 -15.05 -12.93
CA VAL A 149 -22.29 -15.30 -11.84
C VAL A 149 -20.93 -15.60 -12.47
N VAL A 150 -19.94 -14.79 -12.18
CA VAL A 150 -18.55 -14.99 -12.65
C VAL A 150 -17.86 -16.04 -11.79
N PHE A 151 -18.18 -16.03 -10.48
CA PHE A 151 -17.54 -16.87 -9.49
C PHE A 151 -18.48 -17.09 -8.30
N GLU A 152 -18.68 -18.36 -7.90
CA GLU A 152 -19.39 -18.73 -6.70
C GLU A 152 -18.45 -18.71 -5.50
N THR A 153 -18.80 -17.94 -4.49
CA THR A 153 -18.04 -17.85 -3.25
C THR A 153 -18.46 -18.93 -2.26
N ALA A 154 -17.73 -19.11 -1.17
CA ALA A 154 -18.15 -20.00 -0.09
C ALA A 154 -19.57 -19.65 0.39
N THR A 155 -20.36 -20.67 0.75
CA THR A 155 -21.68 -20.43 1.35
C THR A 155 -21.53 -19.70 2.71
N PRO A 156 -22.55 -18.95 3.18
CA PRO A 156 -22.51 -18.39 4.53
C PRO A 156 -22.24 -19.45 5.61
N PHE A 157 -22.80 -20.65 5.45
CA PHE A 157 -22.60 -21.76 6.37
C PHE A 157 -21.16 -22.28 6.40
N ASP A 158 -20.50 -22.36 5.25
CA ASP A 158 -19.11 -22.86 5.14
C ASP A 158 -18.07 -21.80 5.46
N THR A 159 -18.42 -20.53 5.38
CA THR A 159 -17.48 -19.39 5.53
C THR A 159 -16.64 -19.47 6.82
N PRO A 160 -17.20 -19.68 8.02
CA PRO A 160 -16.40 -19.74 9.26
C PRO A 160 -15.38 -20.89 9.24
N ARG A 161 -15.79 -22.08 8.81
CA ARG A 161 -14.92 -23.26 8.74
C ARG A 161 -13.78 -23.02 7.74
N ARG A 162 -14.09 -22.53 6.55
CA ARG A 162 -13.08 -22.28 5.50
C ARG A 162 -12.10 -21.19 5.90
N MET A 163 -12.55 -20.13 6.58
CA MET A 163 -11.67 -19.12 7.13
C MET A 163 -10.76 -19.68 8.22
N ALA A 164 -11.27 -20.52 9.13
CA ALA A 164 -10.45 -21.18 10.15
C ALA A 164 -9.37 -22.08 9.51
N GLU A 165 -9.72 -22.85 8.48
CA GLU A 165 -8.77 -23.67 7.72
C GLU A 165 -7.69 -22.82 7.02
N LEU A 166 -8.06 -21.69 6.42
CA LEU A 166 -7.12 -20.77 5.77
C LEU A 166 -6.16 -20.12 6.77
N LEU A 167 -6.67 -19.70 7.92
CA LEU A 167 -5.85 -19.08 8.97
C LEU A 167 -4.90 -20.09 9.61
N THR A 168 -5.34 -21.32 9.84
CA THR A 168 -4.49 -22.42 10.32
C THR A 168 -3.39 -22.71 9.31
N TRP A 169 -3.72 -22.85 8.02
CA TRP A 169 -2.74 -23.04 6.97
C TRP A 169 -1.69 -21.93 6.94
N LEU A 170 -2.12 -20.66 7.08
CA LEU A 170 -1.20 -19.51 7.08
C LEU A 170 -0.22 -19.60 8.25
N LYS A 171 -0.72 -19.89 9.45
CA LYS A 171 0.07 -20.03 10.65
C LYS A 171 1.12 -21.15 10.49
N ASP A 172 0.68 -22.36 10.17
CA ASP A 172 1.51 -23.54 10.06
C ASP A 172 2.59 -23.38 8.97
N THR A 173 2.21 -22.79 7.81
CA THR A 173 3.13 -22.58 6.69
C THR A 173 4.22 -21.57 7.04
N ARG A 174 3.87 -20.51 7.78
CA ARG A 174 4.85 -19.52 8.28
C ARG A 174 5.80 -20.12 9.31
N GLU A 175 5.30 -20.89 10.26
CA GLU A 175 6.10 -21.55 11.31
C GLU A 175 7.06 -22.55 10.70
N LEU A 176 6.63 -23.34 9.75
CA LEU A 176 7.45 -24.37 9.08
C LEU A 176 8.47 -23.79 8.08
N ARG A 177 8.34 -22.55 7.65
CA ARG A 177 9.23 -21.86 6.67
C ARG A 177 9.47 -22.65 5.37
N ARG A 178 8.47 -23.42 4.93
CA ARG A 178 8.58 -24.30 3.74
C ARG A 178 8.26 -23.60 2.44
N MET A 179 7.73 -22.39 2.50
CA MET A 179 7.30 -21.64 1.32
C MET A 179 7.81 -20.20 1.40
N HIS A 180 8.14 -19.64 0.24
CA HIS A 180 8.58 -18.25 0.14
C HIS A 180 7.49 -17.29 0.64
N PRO A 181 7.80 -16.23 1.43
CA PRO A 181 6.79 -15.34 2.01
C PRO A 181 5.87 -14.67 0.98
N LEU A 182 6.37 -14.33 -0.20
CA LEU A 182 5.54 -13.77 -1.28
C LEU A 182 4.53 -14.79 -1.80
N LEU A 183 4.90 -16.06 -1.89
CA LEU A 183 3.98 -17.13 -2.29
C LEU A 183 2.93 -17.40 -1.21
N ILE A 184 3.32 -17.34 0.07
CA ILE A 184 2.37 -17.46 1.20
C ILE A 184 1.33 -16.33 1.11
N ALA A 185 1.76 -15.09 0.90
CA ALA A 185 0.86 -13.95 0.75
C ALA A 185 -0.08 -14.15 -0.47
N ALA A 186 0.47 -14.55 -1.62
CA ALA A 186 -0.31 -14.77 -2.83
C ALA A 186 -1.39 -15.86 -2.64
N VAL A 187 -1.01 -17.01 -2.07
CA VAL A 187 -1.94 -18.12 -1.80
C VAL A 187 -3.02 -17.71 -0.80
N PHE A 188 -2.64 -17.00 0.26
CA PHE A 188 -3.60 -16.51 1.25
C PHE A 188 -4.64 -15.60 0.61
N ILE A 189 -4.21 -14.60 -0.17
CA ILE A 189 -5.08 -13.59 -0.76
C ILE A 189 -6.09 -14.19 -1.74
N VAL A 190 -5.66 -15.09 -2.63
CA VAL A 190 -6.60 -15.70 -3.60
C VAL A 190 -7.62 -16.60 -2.92
N ASN A 191 -7.23 -17.34 -1.85
CA ASN A 191 -8.19 -18.13 -1.07
C ASN A 191 -9.14 -17.24 -0.25
N PHE A 192 -8.64 -16.16 0.35
CA PHE A 192 -9.48 -15.17 1.02
C PHE A 192 -10.55 -14.59 0.08
N LEU A 193 -10.14 -14.21 -1.14
CA LEU A 193 -11.06 -13.69 -2.16
C LEU A 193 -12.02 -14.76 -2.69
N GLU A 194 -11.62 -16.02 -2.71
CA GLU A 194 -12.48 -17.14 -3.10
C GLU A 194 -13.52 -17.44 -2.01
N ILE A 195 -13.13 -17.44 -0.75
CA ILE A 195 -14.07 -17.58 0.38
C ILE A 195 -15.04 -16.39 0.42
N HIS A 196 -14.53 -15.19 0.18
CA HIS A 196 -15.28 -13.92 0.17
C HIS A 196 -16.08 -13.74 1.47
N PRO A 197 -15.41 -13.70 2.64
CA PRO A 197 -16.04 -13.97 3.93
C PRO A 197 -17.04 -12.90 4.40
N PHE A 198 -16.97 -11.68 3.93
CA PHE A 198 -17.81 -10.58 4.36
C PHE A 198 -18.89 -10.24 3.31
N GLN A 199 -19.96 -9.56 3.72
CA GLN A 199 -21.04 -9.19 2.82
C GLN A 199 -20.60 -8.16 1.77
N ASP A 200 -19.73 -7.21 2.14
CA ASP A 200 -19.09 -6.21 1.27
C ASP A 200 -17.64 -6.00 1.74
N GLY A 201 -16.83 -5.26 0.98
CA GLY A 201 -15.47 -4.85 1.38
C GLY A 201 -14.38 -5.90 1.25
N ASN A 202 -14.65 -7.11 0.75
CA ASN A 202 -13.65 -8.18 0.62
C ASN A 202 -12.48 -7.80 -0.28
N GLY A 203 -12.73 -7.15 -1.42
CA GLY A 203 -11.68 -6.71 -2.33
C GLY A 203 -10.77 -5.66 -1.69
N ARG A 204 -11.32 -4.65 -1.04
CA ARG A 204 -10.58 -3.62 -0.30
C ARG A 204 -9.78 -4.23 0.85
N LEU A 205 -10.40 -5.09 1.66
CA LEU A 205 -9.71 -5.77 2.75
C LEU A 205 -8.59 -6.69 2.25
N SER A 206 -8.78 -7.40 1.14
CA SER A 206 -7.74 -8.27 0.58
C SER A 206 -6.48 -7.49 0.17
N ARG A 207 -6.61 -6.25 -0.34
CA ARG A 207 -5.48 -5.39 -0.68
C ARG A 207 -4.78 -4.86 0.58
N ILE A 208 -5.53 -4.49 1.61
CA ILE A 208 -4.98 -4.16 2.94
C ILE A 208 -4.22 -5.35 3.52
N LEU A 209 -4.77 -6.55 3.45
CA LEU A 209 -4.12 -7.78 3.92
C LEU A 209 -2.87 -8.11 3.10
N SER A 210 -2.87 -7.83 1.79
CA SER A 210 -1.66 -7.95 0.96
C SER A 210 -0.55 -7.07 1.50
N THR A 211 -0.84 -5.79 1.76
CA THR A 211 0.11 -4.83 2.34
C THR A 211 0.60 -5.30 3.72
N LEU A 212 -0.31 -5.73 4.61
CA LEU A 212 0.04 -6.23 5.94
C LEU A 212 0.96 -7.47 5.87
N LEU A 213 0.62 -8.45 5.03
CA LEU A 213 1.41 -9.66 4.84
C LEU A 213 2.81 -9.35 4.29
N LEU A 214 2.92 -8.43 3.34
CA LEU A 214 4.20 -7.98 2.77
C LEU A 214 5.05 -7.27 3.81
N LEU A 215 4.48 -6.35 4.60
CA LEU A 215 5.20 -5.66 5.67
C LEU A 215 5.70 -6.63 6.73
N GLN A 216 4.88 -7.56 7.19
CA GLN A 216 5.26 -8.62 8.12
C GLN A 216 6.35 -9.55 7.57
N ALA A 217 6.39 -9.73 6.26
CA ALA A 217 7.45 -10.47 5.58
C ALA A 217 8.73 -9.65 5.36
N GLY A 218 8.75 -8.38 5.82
CA GLY A 218 9.92 -7.49 5.79
C GLY A 218 10.08 -6.69 4.50
N TYR A 219 9.04 -6.61 3.65
CA TYR A 219 9.02 -5.73 2.45
C TYR A 219 8.62 -4.31 2.87
N VAL A 220 9.44 -3.68 3.73
CA VAL A 220 9.18 -2.38 4.36
C VAL A 220 9.19 -1.20 3.38
N TYR A 221 9.48 -1.43 2.12
CA TYR A 221 9.38 -0.43 1.05
C TYR A 221 7.95 -0.26 0.50
N VAL A 222 7.06 -1.21 0.77
CA VAL A 222 5.68 -1.23 0.22
C VAL A 222 4.91 0.08 0.45
N PRO A 223 5.00 0.77 1.60
CA PRO A 223 4.30 2.02 1.82
C PRO A 223 4.73 3.20 0.92
N TYR A 224 5.83 3.07 0.18
CA TYR A 224 6.38 4.15 -0.64
C TYR A 224 6.03 4.05 -2.12
N SER A 225 5.27 3.03 -2.53
CA SER A 225 4.78 2.86 -3.91
C SER A 225 3.48 2.04 -3.91
N SER A 226 2.45 2.53 -4.58
CA SER A 226 1.13 1.89 -4.59
C SER A 226 1.12 0.61 -5.42
N LEU A 227 0.82 -0.53 -4.80
CA LEU A 227 0.49 -1.78 -5.47
C LEU A 227 -0.91 -1.70 -6.08
N GLU A 228 -1.82 -1.03 -5.42
CA GLU A 228 -3.20 -0.84 -5.84
C GLU A 228 -3.30 -0.07 -7.16
N SER A 229 -2.43 0.94 -7.36
CA SER A 229 -2.33 1.67 -8.62
C SER A 229 -1.87 0.75 -9.77
N VAL A 230 -0.93 -0.16 -9.51
CA VAL A 230 -0.52 -1.18 -10.50
C VAL A 230 -1.68 -2.11 -10.85
N ILE A 231 -2.44 -2.57 -9.84
CA ILE A 231 -3.60 -3.43 -10.02
C ILE A 231 -4.71 -2.70 -10.77
N GLU A 232 -5.01 -1.44 -10.43
CA GLU A 232 -6.01 -0.61 -11.11
C GLU A 232 -5.71 -0.47 -12.61
N ASN A 233 -4.45 -0.16 -12.94
CA ASN A 233 -3.99 -0.03 -14.34
C ASN A 233 -4.00 -1.36 -15.12
N SER A 234 -4.07 -2.50 -14.44
CA SER A 234 -4.14 -3.85 -15.02
C SER A 234 -5.37 -4.62 -14.55
N LYS A 235 -6.47 -3.92 -14.28
CA LYS A 235 -7.70 -4.45 -13.64
C LYS A 235 -8.25 -5.68 -14.35
N GLU A 236 -8.28 -5.70 -15.67
CA GLU A 236 -8.75 -6.85 -16.44
C GLU A 236 -7.86 -8.09 -16.24
N ALA A 237 -6.54 -7.91 -16.30
CA ALA A 237 -5.58 -9.00 -16.07
C ALA A 237 -5.65 -9.51 -14.61
N TYR A 238 -5.90 -8.62 -13.65
CA TYR A 238 -6.11 -8.97 -12.25
C TYR A 238 -7.30 -9.91 -12.08
N TYR A 239 -8.46 -9.54 -12.61
CA TYR A 239 -9.66 -10.39 -12.49
C TYR A 239 -9.54 -11.68 -13.31
N LEU A 240 -8.88 -11.64 -14.46
CA LEU A 240 -8.63 -12.83 -15.25
C LEU A 240 -7.75 -13.83 -14.50
N ALA A 241 -6.65 -13.37 -13.91
CA ALA A 241 -5.73 -14.20 -13.13
C ALA A 241 -6.41 -14.82 -11.88
N LEU A 242 -7.19 -14.00 -11.15
CA LEU A 242 -8.01 -14.50 -10.04
C LEU A 242 -8.95 -15.60 -10.51
N ARG A 243 -9.76 -15.34 -11.53
CA ARG A 243 -10.75 -16.28 -12.05
C ARG A 243 -10.10 -17.60 -12.50
N GLN A 244 -9.03 -17.54 -13.28
CA GLN A 244 -8.33 -18.72 -13.78
C GLN A 244 -7.78 -19.61 -12.64
N THR A 245 -7.35 -19.01 -11.56
CA THR A 245 -6.87 -19.76 -10.39
C THR A 245 -8.03 -20.23 -9.53
N GLN A 246 -8.99 -19.38 -9.17
CA GLN A 246 -10.10 -19.69 -8.28
C GLN A 246 -10.97 -20.85 -8.77
N THR A 247 -11.24 -20.94 -10.07
CA THR A 247 -12.00 -22.04 -10.67
C THR A 247 -11.36 -23.43 -10.50
N THR A 248 -10.09 -23.47 -10.13
CA THR A 248 -9.32 -24.72 -9.95
C THR A 248 -9.00 -25.05 -8.50
N LEU A 249 -9.25 -24.14 -7.53
CA LEU A 249 -8.81 -24.30 -6.14
C LEU A 249 -9.38 -25.54 -5.45
N HIS A 250 -10.53 -26.06 -5.90
CA HIS A 250 -11.15 -27.27 -5.38
C HIS A 250 -10.64 -28.55 -6.04
N ASN A 251 -9.90 -28.46 -7.14
CA ASN A 251 -9.33 -29.62 -7.83
C ASN A 251 -8.25 -30.29 -6.95
N GLU A 252 -7.86 -31.51 -7.31
CA GLU A 252 -6.72 -32.19 -6.66
C GLU A 252 -5.41 -31.42 -6.89
N SER A 253 -5.26 -30.84 -8.08
CA SER A 253 -4.10 -30.05 -8.49
C SER A 253 -4.54 -28.67 -8.96
N PRO A 254 -4.66 -27.68 -8.05
CA PRO A 254 -5.01 -26.31 -8.42
C PRO A 254 -3.98 -25.67 -9.36
N ASN A 255 -4.45 -24.88 -10.33
CA ASN A 255 -3.58 -24.09 -11.20
C ASN A 255 -3.26 -22.73 -10.57
N TRP A 256 -2.11 -22.66 -9.90
CA TRP A 256 -1.64 -21.46 -9.21
C TRP A 256 -0.98 -20.43 -10.13
N GLN A 257 -0.47 -20.85 -11.28
CA GLN A 257 0.40 -20.03 -12.14
C GLN A 257 -0.23 -18.69 -12.55
N PRO A 258 -1.49 -18.60 -13.00
CA PRO A 258 -2.04 -17.33 -13.45
C PRO A 258 -1.98 -16.27 -12.35
N TRP A 259 -2.39 -16.61 -11.14
CA TRP A 259 -2.40 -15.68 -10.02
C TRP A 259 -1.00 -15.35 -9.49
N LEU A 260 -0.16 -16.36 -9.29
CA LEU A 260 1.21 -16.15 -8.82
C LEU A 260 2.00 -15.26 -9.78
N MET A 261 1.92 -15.51 -11.08
CA MET A 261 2.61 -14.71 -12.07
C MET A 261 2.09 -13.28 -12.13
N PHE A 262 0.75 -13.09 -12.07
CA PHE A 262 0.17 -11.76 -12.02
C PHE A 262 0.68 -10.97 -10.81
N LEU A 263 0.56 -11.53 -9.60
CA LEU A 263 0.93 -10.81 -8.38
C LEU A 263 2.44 -10.51 -8.33
N MET A 264 3.30 -11.46 -8.72
CA MET A 264 4.75 -11.22 -8.74
C MET A 264 5.14 -10.15 -9.76
N ARG A 265 4.53 -10.13 -10.95
CA ARG A 265 4.75 -9.06 -11.92
C ARG A 265 4.24 -7.70 -11.43
N ALA A 266 3.10 -7.67 -10.72
CA ALA A 266 2.59 -6.46 -10.10
C ALA A 266 3.55 -5.91 -9.02
N LEU A 267 4.09 -6.78 -8.17
CA LEU A 267 5.11 -6.41 -7.17
C LEU A 267 6.42 -5.94 -7.83
N GLN A 268 6.85 -6.60 -8.90
CA GLN A 268 8.00 -6.17 -9.70
C GLN A 268 7.78 -4.76 -10.27
N GLN A 269 6.59 -4.48 -10.80
CA GLN A 269 6.27 -3.17 -11.34
C GLN A 269 6.21 -2.11 -10.23
N GLN A 270 5.59 -2.41 -9.08
CA GLN A 270 5.56 -1.56 -7.90
C GLN A 270 6.99 -1.15 -7.49
N LYS A 271 7.90 -2.12 -7.33
CA LYS A 271 9.29 -1.83 -6.95
C LYS A 271 10.04 -1.03 -8.01
N ARG A 272 9.80 -1.28 -9.30
CA ARG A 272 10.40 -0.51 -10.41
C ARG A 272 9.96 0.96 -10.36
N HIS A 273 8.67 1.22 -10.13
CA HIS A 273 8.16 2.59 -9.95
C HIS A 273 8.86 3.29 -8.79
N LEU A 274 9.03 2.60 -7.66
CA LEU A 274 9.74 3.15 -6.51
C LEU A 274 11.22 3.40 -6.81
N ALA A 275 11.91 2.46 -7.43
CA ALA A 275 13.31 2.60 -7.80
C ALA A 275 13.56 3.85 -8.67
N ILE A 276 12.69 4.10 -9.65
CA ILE A 276 12.76 5.29 -10.50
C ILE A 276 12.53 6.57 -9.68
N LYS A 277 11.54 6.58 -8.78
CA LYS A 277 11.27 7.74 -7.90
C LYS A 277 12.49 8.03 -7.02
N VAL A 278 13.06 6.99 -6.39
CA VAL A 278 14.27 7.12 -5.52
C VAL A 278 15.49 7.61 -6.29
N GLU A 279 15.72 7.09 -7.49
CA GLU A 279 16.85 7.51 -8.31
C GLU A 279 16.74 8.98 -8.75
N ARG A 280 15.54 9.45 -9.08
CA ARG A 280 15.28 10.87 -9.35
C ARG A 280 15.59 11.76 -8.13
N GLU A 281 15.17 11.34 -6.94
CA GLU A 281 15.47 12.06 -5.70
C GLU A 281 16.98 12.10 -5.41
N ARG A 282 17.68 10.98 -5.60
CA ARG A 282 19.14 10.91 -5.45
C ARG A 282 19.86 11.84 -6.42
N LYS A 283 19.46 11.82 -7.69
CA LYS A 283 20.05 12.70 -8.70
C LYS A 283 19.84 14.18 -8.34
N ALA A 284 18.62 14.54 -7.92
CA ALA A 284 18.33 15.91 -7.46
C ALA A 284 19.20 16.34 -6.27
N LEU A 285 19.52 15.40 -5.36
CA LEU A 285 20.41 15.64 -4.22
C LEU A 285 21.89 15.72 -4.65
N SER A 286 22.34 14.87 -5.58
CA SER A 286 23.74 14.87 -6.06
C SER A 286 24.11 16.13 -6.85
N GLU A 287 23.14 16.88 -7.35
CA GLU A 287 23.32 18.18 -7.99
C GLU A 287 23.42 19.33 -7.00
N LEU A 288 23.33 19.08 -5.69
CA LEU A 288 23.49 20.08 -4.66
C LEU A 288 24.99 20.31 -4.37
N SER A 289 25.37 21.59 -4.13
CA SER A 289 26.71 21.91 -3.65
C SER A 289 26.91 21.34 -2.23
N GLU A 290 28.17 21.09 -1.85
CA GLU A 290 28.53 20.71 -0.47
C GLU A 290 27.95 21.66 0.58
N LEU A 291 27.90 22.95 0.26
CA LEU A 291 27.32 23.98 1.13
C LEU A 291 25.81 23.78 1.30
N ALA A 292 25.10 23.40 0.23
CA ALA A 292 23.68 23.12 0.28
C ALA A 292 23.39 21.88 1.14
N VAL A 293 24.22 20.84 1.03
CA VAL A 293 24.11 19.63 1.88
C VAL A 293 24.32 20.00 3.36
N LYS A 294 25.38 20.76 3.69
CA LYS A 294 25.64 21.22 5.07
C LYS A 294 24.47 22.03 5.64
N ILE A 295 23.83 22.87 4.83
CA ILE A 295 22.64 23.63 5.25
C ILE A 295 21.49 22.69 5.60
N LEU A 296 21.21 21.69 4.76
CA LEU A 296 20.14 20.73 5.00
C LEU A 296 20.40 19.89 6.24
N ASP A 297 21.62 19.43 6.44
CA ASP A 297 22.01 18.66 7.62
C ASP A 297 21.85 19.51 8.90
N TYR A 298 22.31 20.76 8.87
CA TYR A 298 22.13 21.67 9.99
C TYR A 298 20.64 21.88 10.36
N VAL A 299 19.77 22.05 9.34
CA VAL A 299 18.33 22.20 9.59
C VAL A 299 17.73 20.92 10.18
N ARG A 300 18.19 19.75 9.75
CA ARG A 300 17.74 18.46 10.33
C ARG A 300 18.07 18.36 11.81
N ASP A 301 19.29 18.74 12.16
CA ASP A 301 19.77 18.62 13.54
C ASP A 301 19.16 19.67 14.48
N HIS A 302 18.83 20.86 13.97
CA HIS A 302 18.43 22.00 14.79
C HIS A 302 16.99 22.49 14.54
N GLY A 303 16.26 21.87 13.58
CA GLY A 303 14.90 22.23 13.21
C GLY A 303 14.76 23.50 12.37
N ARG A 304 15.73 24.43 12.44
CA ARG A 304 15.77 25.70 11.68
C ARG A 304 17.19 26.19 11.47
N VAL A 305 17.38 27.07 10.50
CA VAL A 305 18.67 27.69 10.22
C VAL A 305 18.51 29.15 9.78
N THR A 306 19.45 30.00 10.16
CA THR A 306 19.57 31.36 9.66
C THR A 306 20.87 31.52 8.86
N THR A 307 20.96 32.57 8.04
CA THR A 307 22.23 32.90 7.35
C THR A 307 23.39 33.11 8.35
N ARG A 308 23.10 33.64 9.54
CA ARG A 308 24.10 33.87 10.58
C ARG A 308 24.65 32.56 11.15
N ASP A 309 23.80 31.58 11.35
CA ASP A 309 24.22 30.27 11.84
C ASP A 309 25.17 29.60 10.87
N MET A 310 24.85 29.63 9.57
CA MET A 310 25.70 29.03 8.54
C MET A 310 27.00 29.80 8.27
N VAL A 311 27.01 31.11 8.43
CA VAL A 311 28.28 31.88 8.40
C VAL A 311 29.22 31.38 9.50
N ARG A 312 28.70 31.19 10.71
CA ARG A 312 29.47 30.67 11.85
C ARG A 312 29.95 29.25 11.66
N GLU A 313 29.10 28.40 11.10
CA GLU A 313 29.35 26.97 10.93
C GLU A 313 30.30 26.66 9.77
N THR A 314 30.16 27.38 8.64
CA THR A 314 30.84 27.04 7.40
C THR A 314 31.91 28.07 6.97
N GLY A 315 31.90 29.28 7.54
CA GLY A 315 32.72 30.38 7.08
C GLY A 315 32.34 30.96 5.71
N ALA A 316 31.25 30.48 5.11
CA ALA A 316 30.82 30.93 3.79
C ALA A 316 30.29 32.36 3.82
N SER A 317 30.46 33.10 2.70
CA SER A 317 29.99 34.48 2.60
C SER A 317 28.46 34.58 2.71
N PRO A 318 27.92 35.65 3.32
CA PRO A 318 26.47 35.85 3.40
C PRO A 318 25.77 35.85 2.03
N ASN A 319 26.44 36.30 0.98
CA ASN A 319 25.89 36.35 -0.38
C ASN A 319 25.79 34.93 -0.97
N THR A 320 26.85 34.14 -0.81
CA THR A 320 26.84 32.72 -1.23
C THR A 320 25.73 31.94 -0.53
N LEU A 321 25.61 32.12 0.80
CA LEU A 321 24.58 31.49 1.59
C LEU A 321 23.16 31.89 1.16
N LYS A 322 22.92 33.20 0.89
CA LYS A 322 21.62 33.66 0.38
C LYS A 322 21.25 33.03 -0.97
N ALA A 323 22.24 32.95 -1.90
CA ALA A 323 22.03 32.29 -3.18
C ALA A 323 21.71 30.80 -3.01
N THR A 324 22.45 30.11 -2.12
CA THR A 324 22.22 28.69 -1.81
C THR A 324 20.86 28.47 -1.14
N PHE A 325 20.46 29.31 -0.17
CA PHE A 325 19.13 29.27 0.42
C PHE A 325 18.02 29.49 -0.61
N SER A 326 18.15 30.45 -1.51
CA SER A 326 17.19 30.71 -2.58
C SER A 326 17.04 29.50 -3.49
N ASN A 327 18.14 28.87 -3.89
CA ASN A 327 18.14 27.65 -4.70
C ASN A 327 17.45 26.47 -3.96
N LEU A 328 17.72 26.29 -2.65
CA LEU A 328 17.09 25.26 -1.83
C LEU A 328 15.58 25.50 -1.66
N VAL A 329 15.14 26.74 -1.56
CA VAL A 329 13.70 27.10 -1.52
C VAL A 329 13.04 26.85 -2.88
N GLU A 330 13.69 27.23 -3.98
CA GLU A 330 13.20 26.98 -5.35
C GLU A 330 13.06 25.48 -5.63
N LYS A 331 14.04 24.69 -5.18
CA LYS A 331 14.00 23.21 -5.25
C LYS A 331 13.04 22.56 -4.22
N ARG A 332 12.30 23.35 -3.46
CA ARG A 332 11.36 22.88 -2.41
C ARG A 332 12.03 21.97 -1.36
N LEU A 333 13.28 22.23 -1.05
CA LEU A 333 14.04 21.55 0.00
C LEU A 333 13.96 22.29 1.34
N LEU A 334 13.70 23.59 1.27
CA LEU A 334 13.51 24.45 2.44
C LEU A 334 12.30 25.37 2.25
N VAL A 335 11.70 25.77 3.37
CA VAL A 335 10.71 26.86 3.44
C VAL A 335 11.32 28.06 4.12
N ARG A 336 11.11 29.22 3.52
CA ARG A 336 11.52 30.50 4.10
C ARG A 336 10.43 31.03 5.03
N HIS A 337 10.83 31.41 6.23
CA HIS A 337 9.99 32.03 7.24
C HIS A 337 10.51 33.41 7.63
N GLY A 338 9.62 34.31 8.05
CA GLY A 338 9.96 35.66 8.48
C GLY A 338 10.39 36.58 7.35
N GLY A 339 10.93 37.74 7.69
CA GLY A 339 11.40 38.77 6.77
C GLY A 339 12.56 39.62 7.31
N GLY A 340 13.37 40.19 6.41
CA GLY A 340 14.48 41.04 6.78
C GLY A 340 15.50 40.34 7.69
N ARG A 341 15.79 40.92 8.84
CA ARG A 341 16.78 40.38 9.81
C ARG A 341 16.29 39.15 10.58
N SER A 342 14.97 38.88 10.58
CA SER A 342 14.37 37.72 11.25
C SER A 342 14.11 36.54 10.32
N THR A 343 14.70 36.54 9.12
CA THR A 343 14.54 35.44 8.17
C THR A 343 15.24 34.18 8.68
N TRP A 344 14.50 33.07 8.68
CA TRP A 344 15.01 31.71 8.95
C TRP A 344 14.43 30.72 7.97
N TYR A 345 15.03 29.55 7.88
CA TYR A 345 14.62 28.47 6.98
C TYR A 345 14.42 27.19 7.76
N GLY A 346 13.35 26.45 7.42
CA GLY A 346 13.02 25.13 7.94
C GLY A 346 12.84 24.12 6.80
N LEU A 347 12.74 22.84 7.15
CA LEU A 347 12.35 21.82 6.20
C LEU A 347 10.85 21.96 5.84
N LEU A 348 10.44 21.44 4.69
CA LEU A 348 9.05 21.42 4.22
C LEU A 348 8.20 20.51 5.10
#